data_38b3954cb1a1363b3033a5421e710422
#
_entry.id   38b3954cb1a1363b3033a5421e710422
#
_cell.length_a   1.000
_cell.length_b   1.000
_cell.length_c   1.000
_cell.angle_alpha   90.00
_cell.angle_beta   90.00
_cell.angle_gamma   90.00
#
_symmetry.space_group_name_H-M   'P 1'
#
loop_
_entity.id
_entity.type
_entity.pdbx_description
1 polymer ?
#
loop_
_entity_poly.entity_id
_entity_poly.type
_entity_poly.pdbx_seq_one_letter_code
_entity_poly.pdbx_strand_id
1 'polypeptide(L)'
;MKIVIYTRSMNYDLYRLSSSSVSLPYKRKRCAFTSADGYLYDHIVKSNADILINLDEDAFIIDNEKLKKLIEFVIDNEYVNCGMSDGGVVDIRKHNPLVTNPYFNILNIKEIKKKFNLKEIQKNYSQHNHDFEKFTPFNLMKTQFSYDYFEPYNPFFVWLAVTFKTLFLDADVHSDGISTVLHDHLGSPFLYHSWYSRFYGVDENHTKRIKDLYAEATGNIVQKPSILNKIIHLKDQLGMKYYYPLKLRIEDKLR
;
A
#
# COMPACT_ATOMS: atom_id res chain seq x y z
N MET A 1 9.96 12.56 -16.59
CA MET A 1 9.78 11.76 -15.35
C MET A 1 8.75 10.68 -15.58
N LYS A 2 9.06 9.43 -15.25
CA LYS A 2 8.21 8.27 -15.45
C LYS A 2 7.50 7.92 -14.14
N ILE A 3 6.17 8.08 -14.11
CA ILE A 3 5.32 7.72 -12.98
C ILE A 3 4.55 6.44 -13.32
N VAL A 4 4.45 5.50 -12.38
CA VAL A 4 3.71 4.24 -12.53
C VAL A 4 2.90 3.93 -11.27
N ILE A 5 1.83 3.15 -11.42
CA ILE A 5 1.05 2.63 -10.30
C ILE A 5 1.22 1.12 -10.25
N TYR A 6 1.67 0.60 -9.11
CA TYR A 6 1.75 -0.84 -8.86
C TYR A 6 0.74 -1.24 -7.79
N THR A 7 0.12 -2.40 -8.01
CA THR A 7 -0.82 -3.00 -7.07
C THR A 7 -0.39 -4.44 -6.79
N ARG A 8 -0.09 -4.75 -5.53
CA ARG A 8 -0.03 -6.15 -5.09
C ARG A 8 -1.45 -6.68 -5.03
N SER A 9 -1.72 -7.78 -5.70
CA SER A 9 -3.09 -8.25 -5.82
C SER A 9 -3.19 -9.77 -5.83
N MET A 10 -4.03 -10.29 -4.95
CA MET A 10 -4.40 -11.70 -4.85
C MET A 10 -5.83 -11.94 -5.36
N ASN A 11 -6.62 -10.88 -5.54
CA ASN A 11 -8.00 -10.93 -6.03
C ASN A 11 -8.19 -10.00 -7.23
N TYR A 12 -8.43 -10.57 -8.42
CA TYR A 12 -8.57 -9.79 -9.64
C TYR A 12 -9.79 -8.85 -9.62
N ASP A 13 -10.89 -9.25 -8.97
CA ASP A 13 -12.08 -8.39 -8.91
C ASP A 13 -11.82 -7.15 -8.07
N LEU A 14 -11.15 -7.28 -6.92
CA LEU A 14 -10.71 -6.13 -6.11
C LEU A 14 -9.74 -5.25 -6.89
N TYR A 15 -8.72 -5.84 -7.53
CA TYR A 15 -7.80 -5.09 -8.38
C TYR A 15 -8.53 -4.26 -9.44
N ARG A 16 -9.57 -4.81 -10.06
CA ARG A 16 -10.40 -4.09 -11.03
C ARG A 16 -11.07 -2.87 -10.40
N LEU A 17 -11.65 -3.03 -9.21
CA LEU A 17 -12.31 -1.94 -8.49
C LEU A 17 -11.30 -0.84 -8.13
N SER A 18 -10.21 -1.19 -7.47
CA SER A 18 -9.13 -0.24 -7.14
C SER A 18 -8.59 0.45 -8.40
N SER A 19 -8.28 -0.32 -9.43
CA SER A 19 -7.78 0.24 -10.69
C SER A 19 -8.78 1.16 -11.38
N SER A 20 -10.09 0.90 -11.32
CA SER A 20 -11.12 1.75 -11.93
C SER A 20 -11.38 3.06 -11.17
N SER A 21 -11.01 3.15 -9.89
CA SER A 21 -11.12 4.38 -9.11
C SER A 21 -10.07 5.44 -9.49
N VAL A 22 -9.00 5.01 -10.17
CA VAL A 22 -7.94 5.93 -10.60
C VAL A 22 -8.18 6.39 -12.03
N SER A 23 -8.33 7.69 -12.27
CA SER A 23 -8.47 8.29 -13.61
C SER A 23 -7.15 8.86 -14.18
N LEU A 24 -6.08 8.92 -13.37
CA LEU A 24 -4.80 9.46 -13.81
C LEU A 24 -4.16 8.59 -14.91
N PRO A 25 -3.49 9.19 -15.91
CA PRO A 25 -3.00 8.50 -17.12
C PRO A 25 -1.68 7.73 -16.88
N TYR A 26 -1.45 7.26 -15.65
CA TYR A 26 -0.24 6.52 -15.33
C TYR A 26 -0.37 5.04 -15.67
N LYS A 27 0.74 4.46 -16.15
CA LYS A 27 0.79 3.02 -16.43
C LYS A 27 0.58 2.23 -15.14
N ARG A 28 -0.33 1.26 -15.17
CA ARG A 28 -0.64 0.38 -14.04
C ARG A 28 -0.04 -1.00 -14.23
N LYS A 29 0.42 -1.60 -13.14
CA LYS A 29 0.91 -2.97 -13.12
C LYS A 29 0.33 -3.72 -11.93
N ARG A 30 -0.35 -4.81 -12.22
CA ARG A 30 -0.74 -5.79 -11.22
C ARG A 30 0.41 -6.74 -10.93
N CYS A 31 0.77 -6.92 -9.66
CA CYS A 31 1.74 -7.89 -9.19
C CYS A 31 1.01 -8.96 -8.38
N ALA A 32 0.75 -10.11 -9.02
CA ALA A 32 0.08 -11.24 -8.40
C ALA A 32 1.09 -12.30 -7.92
N PHE A 33 0.67 -13.12 -6.96
CA PHE A 33 1.46 -14.25 -6.45
C PHE A 33 2.86 -13.87 -5.94
N THR A 34 2.92 -12.80 -5.17
CA THR A 34 4.15 -12.33 -4.54
C THR A 34 3.94 -12.15 -3.04
N SER A 35 4.95 -12.50 -2.23
CA SER A 35 4.98 -12.17 -0.81
C SER A 35 5.03 -10.66 -0.60
N ALA A 36 4.80 -10.19 0.61
CA ALA A 36 4.84 -8.75 0.90
C ALA A 36 6.24 -8.17 0.69
N ASP A 37 7.27 -8.85 1.19
CA ASP A 37 8.67 -8.50 1.00
C ASP A 37 9.14 -8.66 -0.46
N GLY A 38 8.75 -9.75 -1.13
CA GLY A 38 9.03 -9.97 -2.55
C GLY A 38 8.39 -8.89 -3.44
N TYR A 39 7.19 -8.41 -3.09
CA TYR A 39 6.59 -7.29 -3.80
C TYR A 39 7.44 -6.02 -3.69
N LEU A 40 7.94 -5.69 -2.50
CA LEU A 40 8.77 -4.52 -2.31
C LEU A 40 10.14 -4.67 -2.99
N TYR A 41 10.84 -5.77 -2.73
CA TYR A 41 12.23 -5.93 -3.16
C TYR A 41 12.36 -6.34 -4.63
N ASP A 42 11.43 -7.14 -5.17
CA ASP A 42 11.53 -7.67 -6.53
C ASP A 42 10.69 -6.89 -7.54
N HIS A 43 9.64 -6.19 -7.11
CA HIS A 43 8.81 -5.42 -8.02
C HIS A 43 8.97 -3.91 -7.85
N ILE A 44 8.86 -3.38 -6.63
CA ILE A 44 8.91 -1.93 -6.38
C ILE A 44 10.33 -1.41 -6.60
N VAL A 45 11.30 -1.89 -5.84
CA VAL A 45 12.68 -1.37 -5.89
C VAL A 45 13.32 -1.62 -7.26
N LYS A 46 13.03 -2.74 -7.93
CA LYS A 46 13.56 -3.05 -9.28
C LYS A 46 12.78 -2.34 -10.41
N SER A 47 11.73 -1.57 -10.10
CA SER A 47 10.98 -0.82 -11.11
C SER A 47 11.86 0.17 -11.87
N ASN A 48 11.63 0.35 -13.17
CA ASN A 48 12.29 1.36 -13.99
C ASN A 48 11.54 2.71 -14.01
N ALA A 49 10.69 2.96 -13.01
CA ALA A 49 10.04 4.24 -12.78
C ALA A 49 10.97 5.21 -12.05
N ASP A 50 10.70 6.52 -12.19
CA ASP A 50 11.27 7.53 -11.32
C ASP A 50 10.45 7.61 -10.03
N ILE A 51 9.12 7.71 -10.17
CA ILE A 51 8.15 7.72 -9.07
C ILE A 51 7.23 6.51 -9.20
N LEU A 52 6.99 5.80 -8.10
CA LEU A 52 6.07 4.69 -8.04
C LEU A 52 4.99 4.95 -7.00
N ILE A 53 3.74 4.85 -7.43
CA ILE A 53 2.58 4.86 -6.53
C ILE A 53 2.25 3.40 -6.23
N ASN A 54 2.37 3.01 -4.97
CA ASN A 54 1.85 1.76 -4.48
C ASN A 54 0.40 1.97 -4.05
N LEU A 55 -0.52 1.20 -4.59
CA LEU A 55 -1.95 1.25 -4.27
C LEU A 55 -2.46 -0.17 -4.10
N ASP A 56 -2.99 -0.51 -2.94
CA ASP A 56 -3.48 -1.87 -2.68
C ASP A 56 -4.78 -2.18 -3.44
N GLU A 57 -5.11 -3.46 -3.57
CA GLU A 57 -6.27 -3.93 -4.35
C GLU A 57 -7.62 -3.53 -3.74
N ASP A 58 -7.65 -3.15 -2.47
CA ASP A 58 -8.83 -2.72 -1.74
C ASP A 58 -8.75 -1.26 -1.26
N ALA A 59 -7.91 -0.46 -1.91
CA ALA A 59 -7.83 0.98 -1.77
C ALA A 59 -8.49 1.69 -2.96
N PHE A 60 -9.36 2.67 -2.69
CA PHE A 60 -10.18 3.36 -3.69
C PHE A 60 -9.93 4.87 -3.66
N ILE A 61 -9.54 5.44 -4.79
CA ILE A 61 -9.34 6.90 -4.92
C ILE A 61 -10.71 7.57 -5.02
N ILE A 62 -10.97 8.52 -4.11
CA ILE A 62 -12.20 9.33 -4.08
C ILE A 62 -12.02 10.67 -4.77
N ASP A 63 -10.78 11.17 -4.84
CA ASP A 63 -10.46 12.44 -5.52
C ASP A 63 -9.12 12.36 -6.26
N ASN A 64 -9.20 12.21 -7.58
CA ASN A 64 -8.01 12.08 -8.43
C ASN A 64 -7.22 13.39 -8.59
N GLU A 65 -7.87 14.56 -8.47
CA GLU A 65 -7.16 15.84 -8.51
C GLU A 65 -6.33 16.06 -7.24
N LYS A 66 -6.84 15.67 -6.08
CA LYS A 66 -6.07 15.69 -4.83
C LYS A 66 -4.90 14.71 -4.88
N LEU A 67 -5.12 13.49 -5.40
CA LEU A 67 -4.02 12.53 -5.60
C LEU A 67 -2.94 13.13 -6.52
N LYS A 68 -3.32 13.78 -7.62
CA LYS A 68 -2.38 14.45 -8.52
C LYS A 68 -1.58 15.54 -7.82
N LYS A 69 -2.25 16.41 -7.07
CA LYS A 69 -1.60 17.48 -6.30
C LYS A 69 -0.66 16.94 -5.21
N LEU A 70 -1.06 15.84 -4.55
CA LEU A 70 -0.19 15.17 -3.58
C LEU A 70 1.08 14.61 -4.24
N ILE A 71 0.97 14.01 -5.44
CA ILE A 71 2.12 13.53 -6.19
C ILE A 71 3.06 14.68 -6.55
N GLU A 72 2.53 15.79 -7.07
CA GLU A 72 3.28 17.00 -7.38
C GLU A 72 3.97 17.55 -6.12
N PHE A 73 3.25 17.67 -5.01
CA PHE A 73 3.81 18.13 -3.74
C PHE A 73 4.96 17.26 -3.23
N VAL A 74 4.80 15.92 -3.30
CA VAL A 74 5.85 14.96 -2.91
C VAL A 74 7.12 15.16 -3.73
N ILE A 75 6.95 15.38 -5.05
CA ILE A 75 8.07 15.57 -5.97
C ILE A 75 8.76 16.92 -5.73
N ASP A 76 8.00 18.01 -5.69
CA ASP A 76 8.50 19.39 -5.59
C ASP A 76 9.21 19.63 -4.23
N ASN A 77 8.81 18.91 -3.20
CA ASN A 77 9.41 18.99 -1.88
C ASN A 77 10.43 17.88 -1.58
N GLU A 78 10.83 17.09 -2.60
CA GLU A 78 11.87 16.06 -2.51
C GLU A 78 11.59 14.97 -1.46
N TYR A 79 10.34 14.66 -1.19
CA TYR A 79 10.00 13.50 -0.37
C TYR A 79 10.33 12.20 -1.11
N VAL A 80 10.92 11.25 -0.40
CA VAL A 80 11.30 9.94 -0.97
C VAL A 80 10.25 8.89 -0.67
N ASN A 81 9.53 9.04 0.41
CA ASN A 81 8.41 8.19 0.82
C ASN A 81 7.24 9.06 1.28
N CYS A 82 6.01 8.64 0.96
CA CYS A 82 4.79 9.26 1.44
C CYS A 82 3.74 8.17 1.71
N GLY A 83 3.06 8.24 2.85
CA GLY A 83 2.00 7.31 3.23
C GLY A 83 1.55 7.48 4.68
N MET A 84 0.53 6.74 5.12
CA MET A 84 0.07 6.73 6.52
C MET A 84 0.99 5.86 7.39
N SER A 85 1.28 6.30 8.61
CA SER A 85 1.96 5.47 9.63
C SER A 85 1.19 4.18 9.91
N ASP A 86 1.90 3.06 10.05
CA ASP A 86 1.33 1.75 10.39
C ASP A 86 0.94 1.62 11.88
N GLY A 87 1.16 2.62 12.67
CA GLY A 87 0.74 2.71 14.06
C GLY A 87 0.50 4.14 14.50
N GLY A 88 -0.43 4.30 15.45
CA GLY A 88 -0.69 5.56 16.12
C GLY A 88 -1.69 6.50 15.44
N VAL A 89 -2.05 6.31 14.18
CA VAL A 89 -2.98 7.19 13.44
C VAL A 89 -4.43 6.69 13.54
N VAL A 90 -4.65 5.40 13.30
CA VAL A 90 -5.97 4.76 13.38
C VAL A 90 -5.90 3.51 14.25
N ASP A 91 -6.95 3.20 15.02
CA ASP A 91 -6.96 2.11 16.02
C ASP A 91 -6.76 0.71 15.44
N ILE A 92 -7.09 0.50 14.18
CA ILE A 92 -6.94 -0.80 13.51
C ILE A 92 -5.46 -1.18 13.29
N ARG A 93 -4.53 -0.21 13.38
CA ARG A 93 -3.08 -0.41 13.26
C ARG A 93 -2.35 0.21 14.43
N LYS A 94 -1.62 -0.64 15.19
CA LYS A 94 -0.90 -0.25 16.43
C LYS A 94 0.59 -0.60 16.37
N HIS A 95 1.12 -0.74 15.16
CA HIS A 95 2.48 -1.18 14.90
C HIS A 95 3.47 -0.01 14.85
N ASN A 96 4.55 -0.16 14.12
CA ASN A 96 5.66 0.79 14.11
C ASN A 96 5.28 2.09 13.37
N PRO A 97 5.29 3.25 14.05
CA PRO A 97 4.90 4.53 13.46
C PRO A 97 5.85 5.05 12.37
N LEU A 98 7.07 4.50 12.26
CA LEU A 98 8.01 4.85 11.18
C LEU A 98 7.73 4.11 9.88
N VAL A 99 6.96 3.04 9.94
CA VAL A 99 6.54 2.28 8.77
C VAL A 99 5.35 2.98 8.12
N THR A 100 5.46 3.35 6.85
CA THR A 100 4.27 3.74 6.09
C THR A 100 3.56 2.48 5.61
N ASN A 101 2.28 2.35 5.97
CA ASN A 101 1.50 1.17 5.64
C ASN A 101 1.40 1.00 4.10
N PRO A 102 1.67 -0.20 3.55
CA PRO A 102 1.76 -0.40 2.11
C PRO A 102 0.42 -0.47 1.38
N TYR A 103 -0.70 -0.07 1.98
CA TYR A 103 -1.92 0.09 1.21
C TYR A 103 -1.88 1.31 0.27
N PHE A 104 -1.10 2.33 0.66
CA PHE A 104 -0.83 3.49 -0.19
C PHE A 104 0.55 4.07 0.13
N ASN A 105 1.38 4.21 -0.92
CA ASN A 105 2.65 4.95 -0.83
C ASN A 105 2.95 5.67 -2.14
N ILE A 106 3.62 6.82 -2.05
CA ILE A 106 4.33 7.44 -3.16
C ILE A 106 5.82 7.31 -2.88
N LEU A 107 6.55 6.61 -3.74
CA LEU A 107 7.95 6.26 -3.56
C LEU A 107 8.81 6.87 -4.68
N ASN A 108 9.83 7.65 -4.33
CA ASN A 108 10.83 8.12 -5.28
C ASN A 108 11.87 7.03 -5.51
N ILE A 109 11.60 6.18 -6.49
CA ILE A 109 12.43 5.00 -6.80
C ILE A 109 13.83 5.39 -7.25
N LYS A 110 13.95 6.51 -7.96
CA LYS A 110 15.24 7.02 -8.41
C LYS A 110 16.16 7.34 -7.23
N GLU A 111 15.65 7.98 -6.19
CA GLU A 111 16.44 8.30 -4.98
C GLU A 111 16.67 7.06 -4.10
N ILE A 112 15.65 6.21 -3.94
CA ILE A 112 15.78 4.94 -3.21
C ILE A 112 16.93 4.11 -3.76
N LYS A 113 16.98 3.91 -5.08
CA LYS A 113 18.03 3.09 -5.73
C LYS A 113 19.45 3.56 -5.51
N LYS A 114 19.68 4.83 -5.29
CA LYS A 114 21.03 5.37 -5.05
C LYS A 114 21.67 4.81 -3.77
N LYS A 115 20.86 4.46 -2.77
CA LYS A 115 21.32 4.00 -1.45
C LYS A 115 20.82 2.60 -1.08
N PHE A 116 20.03 1.97 -1.94
CA PHE A 116 19.42 0.68 -1.62
C PHE A 116 20.46 -0.44 -1.57
N ASN A 117 20.56 -1.09 -0.41
CA ASN A 117 21.30 -2.33 -0.21
C ASN A 117 20.50 -3.23 0.73
N LEU A 118 19.92 -4.29 0.20
CA LEU A 118 19.03 -5.18 0.97
C LEU A 118 19.73 -5.79 2.19
N LYS A 119 20.99 -6.24 2.03
CA LYS A 119 21.74 -6.85 3.14
C LYS A 119 21.99 -5.86 4.27
N GLU A 120 22.36 -4.62 3.93
CA GLU A 120 22.57 -3.56 4.92
C GLU A 120 21.25 -3.15 5.60
N ILE A 121 20.15 -3.08 4.85
CA ILE A 121 18.83 -2.78 5.40
C ILE A 121 18.40 -3.86 6.38
N GLN A 122 18.49 -5.13 6.00
CA GLN A 122 18.15 -6.25 6.87
C GLN A 122 19.04 -6.33 8.11
N LYS A 123 20.34 -6.08 7.95
CA LYS A 123 21.29 -6.10 9.08
C LYS A 123 21.06 -4.97 10.07
N ASN A 124 20.82 -3.74 9.60
CA ASN A 124 20.87 -2.54 10.44
C ASN A 124 19.48 -2.07 10.90
N TYR A 125 18.40 -2.47 10.21
CA TYR A 125 17.04 -1.96 10.44
C TYR A 125 16.02 -3.06 10.78
N SER A 126 16.47 -4.28 11.10
CA SER A 126 15.59 -5.37 11.56
C SER A 126 15.43 -5.41 13.08
N GLN A 127 16.07 -4.50 13.80
CA GLN A 127 16.06 -4.43 15.24
C GLN A 127 15.97 -2.97 15.72
N HIS A 128 15.55 -2.79 16.95
CA HIS A 128 15.38 -1.48 17.58
C HIS A 128 16.75 -0.88 18.01
N ASN A 129 17.55 -0.44 17.04
CA ASN A 129 18.90 0.11 17.24
C ASN A 129 19.02 1.60 16.93
N HIS A 130 17.88 2.30 16.69
CA HIS A 130 17.84 3.71 16.31
C HIS A 130 17.03 4.52 17.31
N ASP A 131 17.33 5.81 17.41
CA ASP A 131 16.48 6.77 18.11
C ASP A 131 15.21 7.03 17.27
N PHE A 132 14.23 6.15 17.40
CA PHE A 132 12.99 6.17 16.62
C PHE A 132 12.12 7.38 16.95
N GLU A 133 12.17 7.87 18.17
CA GLU A 133 11.38 9.03 18.60
C GLU A 133 11.68 10.26 17.74
N LYS A 134 12.93 10.44 17.35
CA LYS A 134 13.37 11.56 16.50
C LYS A 134 12.66 11.61 15.14
N PHE A 135 12.24 10.46 14.62
CA PHE A 135 11.62 10.31 13.30
C PHE A 135 10.12 10.04 13.36
N THR A 136 9.59 9.83 14.58
CA THR A 136 8.16 9.55 14.78
C THR A 136 7.33 10.81 14.55
N PRO A 137 6.26 10.75 13.73
CA PRO A 137 5.39 11.88 13.48
C PRO A 137 4.38 12.08 14.63
N PHE A 138 4.85 12.48 15.82
CA PHE A 138 4.02 12.60 17.02
C PHE A 138 2.80 13.49 16.86
N ASN A 139 2.88 14.48 15.98
CA ASN A 139 1.75 15.37 15.68
C ASN A 139 0.55 14.67 15.00
N LEU A 140 0.75 13.46 14.47
CA LEU A 140 -0.29 12.65 13.85
C LEU A 140 -0.77 11.49 14.74
N MET A 141 -0.12 11.28 15.90
CA MET A 141 -0.45 10.15 16.79
C MET A 141 -1.74 10.44 17.57
N LYS A 142 -2.77 9.64 17.31
CA LYS A 142 -4.11 9.71 17.92
C LYS A 142 -4.41 8.49 18.78
N THR A 143 -3.68 7.38 18.55
CA THR A 143 -3.93 6.07 19.17
C THR A 143 -2.63 5.42 19.63
N GLN A 144 -2.73 4.25 20.24
CA GLN A 144 -1.55 3.50 20.69
C GLN A 144 -0.72 2.98 19.51
N PHE A 145 0.58 2.85 19.72
CA PHE A 145 1.52 2.24 18.78
C PHE A 145 2.66 1.52 19.54
N SER A 146 3.42 0.72 18.80
CA SER A 146 4.64 0.07 19.31
C SER A 146 5.72 0.09 18.23
N TYR A 147 6.99 0.19 18.61
CA TYR A 147 8.11 0.09 17.68
C TYR A 147 8.45 -1.37 17.36
N ASP A 148 7.44 -2.15 16.96
CA ASP A 148 7.61 -3.55 16.59
C ASP A 148 8.08 -3.74 15.14
N TYR A 149 8.40 -4.98 14.81
CA TYR A 149 8.77 -5.44 13.47
C TYR A 149 7.83 -6.58 13.05
N PHE A 150 6.54 -6.32 13.13
CA PHE A 150 5.50 -7.31 12.87
C PHE A 150 5.49 -7.83 11.43
N GLU A 151 5.77 -6.96 10.47
CA GLU A 151 5.72 -7.30 9.05
C GLU A 151 7.12 -7.44 8.44
N PRO A 152 7.34 -8.34 7.47
CA PRO A 152 8.66 -8.59 6.89
C PRO A 152 9.21 -7.39 6.09
N TYR A 153 8.38 -6.40 5.79
CA TYR A 153 8.78 -5.18 5.10
C TYR A 153 9.13 -4.01 6.05
N ASN A 154 8.94 -4.17 7.37
CA ASN A 154 9.21 -3.08 8.32
C ASN A 154 10.64 -2.53 8.22
N PRO A 155 11.71 -3.35 8.06
CA PRO A 155 13.07 -2.84 7.90
C PRO A 155 13.23 -1.87 6.73
N PHE A 156 12.54 -2.11 5.63
CA PHE A 156 12.58 -1.24 4.45
C PHE A 156 11.99 0.15 4.74
N PHE A 157 10.80 0.21 5.35
CA PHE A 157 10.16 1.49 5.64
C PHE A 157 10.83 2.24 6.79
N VAL A 158 11.33 1.55 7.81
CA VAL A 158 12.15 2.15 8.87
C VAL A 158 13.42 2.77 8.27
N TRP A 159 14.11 2.05 7.37
CA TRP A 159 15.25 2.58 6.64
C TRP A 159 14.87 3.83 5.82
N LEU A 160 13.74 3.83 5.13
CA LEU A 160 13.26 5.02 4.40
C LEU A 160 13.05 6.21 5.34
N ALA A 161 12.37 6.01 6.47
CA ALA A 161 12.06 7.07 7.42
C ALA A 161 13.32 7.67 8.07
N VAL A 162 14.34 6.83 8.36
CA VAL A 162 15.59 7.27 9.00
C VAL A 162 16.57 7.90 8.00
N THR A 163 16.54 7.45 6.74
CA THR A 163 17.55 7.83 5.73
C THR A 163 17.11 8.98 4.85
N PHE A 164 15.81 9.15 4.65
CA PHE A 164 15.23 10.09 3.69
C PHE A 164 14.09 10.92 4.30
N LYS A 165 13.71 11.96 3.58
CA LYS A 165 12.53 12.76 3.90
C LYS A 165 11.28 11.94 3.62
N THR A 166 10.50 11.63 4.65
CA THR A 166 9.21 10.93 4.58
C THR A 166 8.07 11.90 4.91
N LEU A 167 7.03 11.90 4.09
CA LEU A 167 5.77 12.58 4.37
C LEU A 167 4.78 11.58 4.97
N PHE A 168 4.51 11.72 6.26
CA PHE A 168 3.45 10.96 6.91
C PHE A 168 2.12 11.67 6.71
N LEU A 169 1.11 10.93 6.27
CA LEU A 169 -0.24 11.42 6.02
C LEU A 169 -1.16 11.12 7.19
N ASP A 170 -2.06 12.05 7.47
CA ASP A 170 -3.13 11.86 8.45
C ASP A 170 -4.25 10.99 7.88
N ALA A 171 -5.01 10.33 8.76
CA ALA A 171 -6.15 9.52 8.40
C ALA A 171 -7.17 9.46 9.53
N ASP A 172 -8.43 9.18 9.15
CA ASP A 172 -9.53 8.94 10.09
C ASP A 172 -10.19 7.59 9.82
N VAL A 173 -10.95 7.12 10.81
CA VAL A 173 -11.82 5.96 10.65
C VAL A 173 -13.06 6.36 9.85
N HIS A 174 -13.38 5.61 8.81
CA HIS A 174 -14.58 5.80 8.02
C HIS A 174 -15.85 5.53 8.84
N SER A 175 -16.99 6.07 8.41
CA SER A 175 -18.31 5.90 9.08
C SER A 175 -18.77 4.45 9.21
N ASP A 176 -18.20 3.50 8.43
CA ASP A 176 -18.45 2.07 8.59
C ASP A 176 -17.73 1.44 9.80
N GLY A 177 -16.93 2.21 10.54
CA GLY A 177 -16.21 1.80 11.76
C GLY A 177 -14.99 0.90 11.51
N ILE A 178 -14.65 0.60 10.27
CA ILE A 178 -13.56 -0.32 9.90
C ILE A 178 -12.60 0.31 8.90
N SER A 179 -13.13 0.89 7.82
CA SER A 179 -12.33 1.43 6.73
C SER A 179 -11.58 2.70 7.16
N THR A 180 -10.50 3.00 6.46
CA THR A 180 -9.68 4.19 6.69
C THR A 180 -9.96 5.22 5.61
N VAL A 181 -10.08 6.49 6.02
CA VAL A 181 -10.10 7.67 5.16
C VAL A 181 -8.73 8.31 5.20
N LEU A 182 -7.97 8.24 4.11
CA LEU A 182 -6.65 8.85 4.02
C LEU A 182 -6.75 10.28 3.51
N HIS A 183 -6.04 11.19 4.18
CA HIS A 183 -5.99 12.61 3.84
C HIS A 183 -4.72 12.94 3.05
N ASP A 184 -4.82 13.94 2.17
CA ASP A 184 -3.69 14.51 1.46
C ASP A 184 -2.84 15.42 2.38
N HIS A 185 -1.81 16.04 1.83
CA HIS A 185 -0.91 16.95 2.55
C HIS A 185 -1.58 18.24 3.06
N LEU A 186 -2.82 18.52 2.65
CA LEU A 186 -3.65 19.64 3.11
C LEU A 186 -4.74 19.21 4.11
N GLY A 187 -4.74 17.94 4.53
CA GLY A 187 -5.74 17.39 5.44
C GLY A 187 -7.09 17.09 4.79
N SER A 188 -7.15 16.95 3.46
CA SER A 188 -8.39 16.66 2.73
C SER A 188 -8.49 15.18 2.34
N PRO A 189 -9.65 14.51 2.52
CA PRO A 189 -9.85 13.13 2.10
C PRO A 189 -9.60 12.93 0.60
N PHE A 190 -8.86 11.87 0.21
CA PHE A 190 -8.63 11.53 -1.18
C PHE A 190 -8.64 10.02 -1.49
N LEU A 191 -8.60 9.16 -0.45
CA LEU A 191 -8.56 7.72 -0.61
C LEU A 191 -9.30 7.03 0.53
N TYR A 192 -10.05 5.96 0.21
CA TYR A 192 -10.58 5.00 1.16
C TYR A 192 -9.80 3.68 1.08
N HIS A 193 -9.47 3.09 2.24
CA HIS A 193 -8.91 1.74 2.32
C HIS A 193 -9.82 0.83 3.13
N SER A 194 -10.26 -0.28 2.54
CA SER A 194 -11.33 -1.08 3.12
C SER A 194 -10.89 -2.02 4.23
N TRP A 195 -9.64 -2.45 4.28
CA TRP A 195 -9.14 -3.54 5.12
C TRP A 195 -9.86 -4.87 4.85
N TYR A 196 -9.26 -5.97 5.30
CA TYR A 196 -9.84 -7.30 5.22
C TYR A 196 -10.19 -7.78 3.80
N SER A 197 -9.43 -7.35 2.79
CA SER A 197 -9.58 -7.75 1.37
C SER A 197 -9.69 -9.27 1.17
N ARG A 198 -9.03 -10.07 2.04
CA ARG A 198 -9.08 -11.54 2.01
C ARG A 198 -10.49 -12.13 2.20
N PHE A 199 -11.41 -11.39 2.79
CA PHE A 199 -12.80 -11.82 3.00
C PHE A 199 -13.73 -11.44 1.83
N TYR A 200 -13.25 -10.66 0.86
CA TYR A 200 -14.06 -10.29 -0.30
C TYR A 200 -14.39 -11.52 -1.16
N GLY A 201 -15.67 -11.76 -1.38
CA GLY A 201 -16.19 -12.94 -2.09
C GLY A 201 -16.29 -14.21 -1.21
N VAL A 202 -15.92 -14.13 0.07
CA VAL A 202 -15.97 -15.24 1.04
C VAL A 202 -16.97 -14.94 2.15
N ASP A 203 -16.91 -13.76 2.73
CA ASP A 203 -17.85 -13.26 3.74
C ASP A 203 -18.78 -12.22 3.12
N GLU A 204 -20.10 -12.40 3.31
CA GLU A 204 -21.12 -11.53 2.68
C GLU A 204 -21.08 -10.11 3.23
N ASN A 205 -20.87 -9.95 4.55
CA ASN A 205 -20.85 -8.63 5.20
C ASN A 205 -19.64 -7.82 4.75
N HIS A 206 -18.44 -8.42 4.77
CA HIS A 206 -17.23 -7.78 4.26
C HIS A 206 -17.33 -7.51 2.76
N THR A 207 -17.89 -8.43 1.98
CA THR A 207 -18.09 -8.24 0.54
C THR A 207 -19.02 -7.07 0.25
N LYS A 208 -20.14 -6.98 0.98
CA LYS A 208 -21.10 -5.86 0.85
C LYS A 208 -20.44 -4.55 1.24
N ARG A 209 -19.81 -4.47 2.42
CA ARG A 209 -19.13 -3.28 2.92
C ARG A 209 -18.09 -2.75 1.91
N ILE A 210 -17.25 -3.62 1.37
CA ILE A 210 -16.21 -3.21 0.39
C ILE A 210 -16.86 -2.69 -0.91
N LYS A 211 -17.97 -3.28 -1.37
CA LYS A 211 -18.71 -2.80 -2.54
C LYS A 211 -19.38 -1.45 -2.27
N ASP A 212 -19.96 -1.26 -1.10
CA ASP A 212 -20.58 -0.02 -0.70
C ASP A 212 -19.53 1.11 -0.62
N LEU A 213 -18.38 0.83 -0.01
CA LEU A 213 -17.25 1.76 0.05
C LEU A 213 -16.73 2.15 -1.33
N TYR A 214 -16.62 1.19 -2.26
CA TYR A 214 -16.26 1.47 -3.65
C TYR A 214 -17.31 2.36 -4.34
N ALA A 215 -18.59 2.07 -4.14
CA ALA A 215 -19.68 2.86 -4.73
C ALA A 215 -19.68 4.30 -4.19
N GLU A 216 -19.44 4.48 -2.88
CA GLU A 216 -19.28 5.79 -2.27
C GLU A 216 -18.07 6.53 -2.83
N ALA A 217 -16.91 5.85 -2.94
CA ALA A 217 -15.68 6.45 -3.44
C ALA A 217 -15.78 6.94 -4.89
N THR A 218 -16.51 6.23 -5.74
CA THR A 218 -16.47 6.44 -7.20
C THR A 218 -17.79 6.92 -7.80
N GLY A 219 -18.89 6.89 -7.05
CA GLY A 219 -20.25 7.08 -7.57
C GLY A 219 -20.74 5.93 -8.47
N ASN A 220 -19.98 4.83 -8.58
CA ASN A 220 -20.29 3.72 -9.49
C ASN A 220 -20.72 2.47 -8.73
N ILE A 221 -21.72 1.77 -9.27
CA ILE A 221 -22.10 0.45 -8.76
C ILE A 221 -21.14 -0.60 -9.32
N VAL A 222 -20.77 -1.57 -8.47
CA VAL A 222 -19.93 -2.70 -8.89
C VAL A 222 -20.62 -3.48 -10.01
N GLN A 223 -20.07 -3.39 -11.22
CA GLN A 223 -20.56 -4.10 -12.40
C GLN A 223 -20.33 -5.61 -12.27
N LYS A 224 -21.28 -6.41 -12.78
CA LYS A 224 -21.07 -7.87 -12.89
C LYS A 224 -19.82 -8.14 -13.74
N PRO A 225 -18.93 -9.04 -13.31
CA PRO A 225 -17.71 -9.34 -14.06
C PRO A 225 -18.06 -9.96 -15.42
N SER A 226 -17.34 -9.55 -16.46
CA SER A 226 -17.40 -10.18 -17.78
C SER A 226 -16.92 -11.65 -17.72
N ILE A 227 -17.17 -12.42 -18.76
CA ILE A 227 -16.67 -13.80 -18.88
C ILE A 227 -15.15 -13.84 -18.73
N LEU A 228 -14.45 -12.93 -19.41
CA LEU A 228 -12.99 -12.82 -19.32
C LEU A 228 -12.53 -12.54 -17.87
N ASN A 229 -13.19 -11.63 -17.16
CA ASN A 229 -12.87 -11.32 -15.77
C ASN A 229 -13.09 -12.54 -14.86
N LYS A 230 -14.16 -13.31 -15.09
CA LYS A 230 -14.40 -14.56 -14.35
C LYS A 230 -13.28 -15.59 -14.58
N ILE A 231 -12.80 -15.73 -15.83
CA ILE A 231 -11.68 -16.62 -16.17
C ILE A 231 -10.40 -16.18 -15.45
N ILE A 232 -10.09 -14.89 -15.45
CA ILE A 232 -8.90 -14.36 -14.74
C ILE A 232 -9.04 -14.57 -13.23
N HIS A 233 -10.22 -14.31 -12.66
CA HIS A 233 -10.48 -14.55 -11.24
C HIS A 233 -10.32 -16.03 -10.87
N LEU A 234 -10.85 -16.95 -11.70
CA LEU A 234 -10.64 -18.40 -11.50
C LEU A 234 -9.14 -18.77 -11.57
N LYS A 235 -8.40 -18.20 -12.54
CA LYS A 235 -6.95 -18.38 -12.61
C LYS A 235 -6.26 -17.92 -11.33
N ASP A 236 -6.67 -16.79 -10.75
CA ASP A 236 -6.14 -16.30 -9.48
C ASP A 236 -6.42 -17.27 -8.34
N GLN A 237 -7.65 -17.75 -8.23
CA GLN A 237 -8.02 -18.72 -7.20
C GLN A 237 -7.18 -20.00 -7.28
N LEU A 238 -7.03 -20.56 -8.49
CA LEU A 238 -6.18 -21.73 -8.73
C LEU A 238 -4.70 -21.41 -8.46
N GLY A 239 -4.23 -20.25 -8.87
CA GLY A 239 -2.88 -19.79 -8.62
C GLY A 239 -2.57 -19.64 -7.13
N MET A 240 -3.49 -19.07 -6.35
CA MET A 240 -3.35 -18.95 -4.89
C MET A 240 -3.38 -20.32 -4.20
N LYS A 241 -4.23 -21.25 -4.68
CA LYS A 241 -4.36 -22.58 -4.07
C LYS A 241 -3.17 -23.50 -4.35
N TYR A 242 -2.59 -23.46 -5.54
CA TYR A 242 -1.60 -24.45 -5.98
C TYR A 242 -0.23 -23.86 -6.30
N TYR A 243 -0.19 -22.79 -7.09
CA TYR A 243 1.07 -22.20 -7.57
C TYR A 243 1.80 -21.39 -6.49
N TYR A 244 1.09 -20.51 -5.79
CA TYR A 244 1.72 -19.60 -4.84
C TYR A 244 2.37 -20.30 -3.64
N PRO A 245 1.76 -21.31 -3.00
CA PRO A 245 2.42 -22.09 -1.95
C PRO A 245 3.66 -22.84 -2.43
N LEU A 246 3.62 -23.37 -3.66
CA LEU A 246 4.78 -24.05 -4.26
C LEU A 246 5.92 -23.05 -4.52
N LYS A 247 5.60 -21.88 -5.09
CA LYS A 247 6.55 -20.81 -5.31
C LYS A 247 7.26 -20.39 -4.02
N LEU A 248 6.51 -20.13 -2.94
CA LEU A 248 7.10 -19.76 -1.64
C LEU A 248 8.06 -20.83 -1.11
N ARG A 249 7.68 -22.11 -1.18
CA ARG A 249 8.55 -23.22 -0.75
C ARG A 249 9.86 -23.31 -1.54
N ILE A 250 9.82 -22.92 -2.82
CA ILE A 250 11.02 -22.91 -3.67
C ILE A 250 11.90 -21.70 -3.29
N GLU A 251 11.30 -20.53 -3.13
CA GLU A 251 12.02 -19.30 -2.74
C GLU A 251 12.70 -19.46 -1.38
N ASP A 252 12.03 -20.06 -0.39
CA ASP A 252 12.60 -20.33 0.94
C ASP A 252 13.80 -21.30 0.91
N LYS A 253 13.84 -22.23 -0.07
CA LYS A 253 14.98 -23.14 -0.23
C LYS A 253 16.17 -22.51 -0.96
N LEU A 254 15.96 -21.40 -1.67
CA LEU A 254 16.99 -20.70 -2.45
C LEU A 254 17.57 -19.50 -1.71
N ARG A 255 17.00 -19.13 -0.58
CA ARG A 255 17.49 -18.11 0.37
C ARG A 255 18.41 -18.74 1.41
#